data_68e2a93a567c57214cbbf586d979eb29
#
_entry.id   68e2a93a567c57214cbbf586d979eb29
#
_cell.length_a   1.000
_cell.length_b   1.000
_cell.length_c   1.000
_cell.angle_alpha   90.00
_cell.angle_beta   90.00
_cell.angle_gamma   90.00
#
_symmetry.space_group_name_H-M   'P 1'
#
loop_
_entity.id
_entity.type
_entity.pdbx_description
1 polymer ?
#
loop_
_entity_poly.entity_id
_entity_poly.type
_entity_poly.pdbx_seq_one_letter_code
_entity_poly.pdbx_strand_id
1 'polypeptide(L)'
;RRRVSPILPLGRGLALLVVLGVTFFYVLNRSSQSQARVHGDFARLHAALERYVAEGGKLPEEGDLSFLVPRYLPTPPLDPWGRPYEYLSNGERVILSSLGANGTHGGTGEDEDHTSVDGHPAP
;
A
#
# COMPACT_ATOMS: atom_id res chain seq x y z
N ARG A 1 0.05 -64.14 -14.53
CA ARG A 1 0.41 -62.97 -13.64
C ARG A 1 0.08 -61.68 -14.39
N ARG A 2 -0.96 -60.98 -13.98
CA ARG A 2 -1.28 -59.66 -14.49
C ARG A 2 -0.27 -58.66 -13.87
N ARG A 3 0.57 -58.05 -14.68
CA ARG A 3 1.35 -56.88 -14.26
C ARG A 3 0.37 -55.71 -14.09
N VAL A 4 0.18 -55.31 -12.84
CA VAL A 4 -0.49 -54.05 -12.56
C VAL A 4 0.55 -52.94 -12.85
N SER A 5 0.35 -52.22 -13.93
CA SER A 5 1.13 -50.99 -14.21
C SER A 5 0.84 -49.99 -13.11
N PRO A 6 1.81 -49.36 -12.49
CA PRO A 6 1.55 -48.26 -11.58
C PRO A 6 0.96 -47.13 -12.40
N ILE A 7 -0.30 -46.89 -12.22
CA ILE A 7 -0.95 -45.67 -12.74
C ILE A 7 -0.32 -44.54 -11.92
N LEU A 8 0.69 -43.88 -12.50
CA LEU A 8 1.17 -42.62 -11.93
C LEU A 8 -0.03 -41.65 -11.85
N PRO A 9 -0.28 -41.04 -10.68
CA PRO A 9 -1.39 -40.12 -10.53
C PRO A 9 -1.03 -38.78 -11.19
N LEU A 10 -1.19 -38.71 -12.52
CA LEU A 10 -1.05 -37.47 -13.30
C LEU A 10 -1.94 -36.33 -12.75
N GLY A 11 -3.07 -36.65 -12.10
CA GLY A 11 -3.96 -35.66 -11.53
C GLY A 11 -3.41 -34.90 -10.33
N ARG A 12 -2.47 -35.48 -9.57
CA ARG A 12 -1.88 -34.80 -8.41
C ARG A 12 -0.87 -33.72 -8.82
N GLY A 13 -0.09 -33.93 -9.86
CA GLY A 13 0.86 -32.95 -10.38
C GLY A 13 0.16 -31.77 -11.04
N LEU A 14 -0.92 -32.02 -11.80
CA LEU A 14 -1.70 -30.98 -12.45
C LEU A 14 -2.44 -30.11 -11.43
N ALA A 15 -3.06 -30.71 -10.40
CA ALA A 15 -3.71 -29.97 -9.32
C ALA A 15 -2.74 -29.07 -8.57
N LEU A 16 -1.52 -29.53 -8.29
CA LEU A 16 -0.48 -28.73 -7.63
C LEU A 16 -0.06 -27.52 -8.49
N LEU A 17 0.13 -27.71 -9.79
CA LEU A 17 0.49 -26.62 -10.73
C LEU A 17 -0.62 -25.58 -10.84
N VAL A 18 -1.89 -25.98 -10.84
CA VAL A 18 -3.05 -25.07 -10.84
C VAL A 18 -3.09 -24.26 -9.55
N VAL A 19 -2.91 -24.90 -8.39
CA VAL A 19 -2.89 -24.21 -7.08
C VAL A 19 -1.74 -23.21 -7.02
N LEU A 20 -0.54 -23.57 -7.45
CA LEU A 20 0.61 -22.67 -7.50
C LEU A 20 0.36 -21.48 -8.46
N GLY A 21 -0.22 -21.74 -9.63
CA GLY A 21 -0.58 -20.69 -10.60
C GLY A 21 -1.63 -19.72 -10.06
N VAL A 22 -2.67 -20.23 -9.41
CA VAL A 22 -3.73 -19.40 -8.80
C VAL A 22 -3.17 -18.59 -7.64
N THR A 23 -2.34 -19.20 -6.78
CA THR A 23 -1.69 -18.50 -5.67
C THR A 23 -0.76 -17.40 -6.16
N PHE A 24 0.05 -17.68 -7.17
CA PHE A 24 0.94 -16.69 -7.79
C PHE A 24 0.17 -15.53 -8.40
N PHE A 25 -0.88 -15.81 -9.16
CA PHE A 25 -1.77 -14.80 -9.74
C PHE A 25 -2.43 -13.95 -8.65
N TYR A 26 -2.89 -14.58 -7.57
CA TYR A 26 -3.50 -13.87 -6.45
C TYR A 26 -2.52 -12.92 -5.75
N VAL A 27 -1.29 -13.36 -5.50
CA VAL A 27 -0.23 -12.54 -4.89
C VAL A 27 0.11 -11.34 -5.77
N LEU A 28 0.30 -11.54 -7.09
CA LEU A 28 0.59 -10.45 -8.02
C LEU A 28 -0.56 -9.43 -8.08
N ASN A 29 -1.81 -9.91 -8.12
CA ASN A 29 -2.97 -9.03 -8.18
C ASN A 29 -3.15 -8.23 -6.89
N ARG A 30 -2.87 -8.83 -5.74
CA ARG A 30 -2.91 -8.16 -4.44
C ARG A 30 -1.89 -7.02 -4.34
N SER A 31 -0.66 -7.25 -4.78
CA SER A 31 0.39 -6.23 -4.81
C SER A 31 -0.01 -5.02 -5.65
N SER A 32 -0.54 -5.25 -6.84
CA SER A 32 -1.01 -4.16 -7.71
C SER A 32 -2.16 -3.36 -7.10
N GLN A 33 -3.08 -4.02 -6.40
CA GLN A 33 -4.19 -3.36 -5.72
C GLN A 33 -3.73 -2.52 -4.54
N SER A 34 -2.77 -3.00 -3.75
CA SER A 34 -2.19 -2.26 -2.63
C SER A 34 -1.49 -0.99 -3.09
N GLN A 35 -0.69 -1.07 -4.15
CA GLN A 35 -0.03 0.09 -4.75
C GLN A 35 -1.03 1.12 -5.28
N ALA A 36 -2.04 0.68 -6.03
CA ALA A 36 -3.08 1.56 -6.55
C ALA A 36 -3.84 2.27 -5.41
N ARG A 37 -4.09 1.57 -4.30
CA ARG A 37 -4.72 2.14 -3.11
C ARG A 37 -3.84 3.20 -2.45
N VAL A 38 -2.54 2.97 -2.28
CA VAL A 38 -1.59 3.97 -1.74
C VAL A 38 -1.61 5.26 -2.56
N HIS A 39 -1.56 5.16 -3.89
CA HIS A 39 -1.63 6.34 -4.75
C HIS A 39 -2.95 7.08 -4.63
N GLY A 40 -4.07 6.38 -4.55
CA GLY A 40 -5.38 6.97 -4.31
C GLY A 40 -5.48 7.64 -2.94
N ASP A 41 -4.91 7.04 -1.92
CA ASP A 41 -4.85 7.60 -0.58
C ASP A 41 -4.00 8.88 -0.55
N PHE A 42 -2.84 8.92 -1.21
CA PHE A 42 -2.02 10.12 -1.31
C PHE A 42 -2.79 11.29 -1.90
N ALA A 43 -3.51 11.10 -3.00
CA ALA A 43 -4.33 12.14 -3.61
C ALA A 43 -5.39 12.67 -2.63
N ARG A 44 -6.08 11.79 -1.92
CA ARG A 44 -7.08 12.13 -0.92
C ARG A 44 -6.48 12.89 0.27
N LEU A 45 -5.32 12.46 0.76
CA LEU A 45 -4.63 13.07 1.88
C LEU A 45 -4.10 14.46 1.53
N HIS A 46 -3.53 14.65 0.35
CA HIS A 46 -3.11 15.97 -0.13
C HIS A 46 -4.31 16.92 -0.26
N ALA A 47 -5.44 16.46 -0.79
CA ALA A 47 -6.64 17.27 -0.86
C ALA A 47 -7.14 17.69 0.54
N ALA A 48 -7.06 16.83 1.54
CA ALA A 48 -7.40 17.16 2.93
C ALA A 48 -6.42 18.19 3.53
N LEU A 49 -5.13 18.05 3.26
CA LEU A 49 -4.10 19.00 3.69
C LEU A 49 -4.28 20.38 3.05
N GLU A 50 -4.58 20.44 1.75
CA GLU A 50 -4.87 21.69 1.04
C GLU A 50 -6.08 22.42 1.66
N ARG A 51 -7.14 21.69 1.95
CA ARG A 51 -8.32 22.26 2.63
C ARG A 51 -7.98 22.77 4.02
N TYR A 52 -7.19 22.03 4.79
CA TYR A 52 -6.73 22.44 6.11
C TYR A 52 -5.96 23.76 6.05
N VAL A 53 -5.02 23.90 5.13
CA VAL A 53 -4.24 25.13 4.93
C VAL A 53 -5.12 26.28 4.43
N ALA A 54 -6.02 26.02 3.48
CA ALA A 54 -6.95 27.02 2.94
C ALA A 54 -7.88 27.62 4.01
N GLU A 55 -8.19 26.85 5.05
CA GLU A 55 -8.98 27.30 6.20
C GLU A 55 -8.15 27.92 7.33
N GLY A 56 -6.87 28.19 7.10
CA GLY A 56 -5.97 28.86 8.03
C GLY A 56 -5.19 27.91 8.96
N GLY A 57 -5.22 26.60 8.70
CA GLY A 57 -4.43 25.62 9.45
C GLY A 57 -2.94 25.76 9.16
N LYS A 58 -2.13 25.62 10.21
CA LYS A 58 -0.66 25.58 10.10
C LYS A 58 -0.20 24.13 10.07
N LEU A 59 0.54 23.75 9.02
CA LEU A 59 1.08 22.42 8.86
C LEU A 59 2.13 22.13 9.96
N PRO A 60 1.99 21.02 10.71
CA PRO A 60 3.08 20.52 11.55
C PRO A 60 4.32 20.18 10.70
N GLU A 61 5.51 20.19 11.29
CA GLU A 61 6.74 19.84 10.57
C GLU A 61 6.84 18.32 10.31
N GLU A 62 6.42 17.52 11.28
CA GLU A 62 6.45 16.06 11.20
C GLU A 62 5.34 15.44 12.06
N GLY A 63 5.13 14.16 11.91
CA GLY A 63 4.21 13.37 12.73
C GLY A 63 3.26 12.53 11.90
N ASP A 64 2.11 12.26 12.49
CA ASP A 64 0.99 11.60 11.82
C ASP A 64 -0.06 12.63 11.34
N LEU A 65 -1.07 12.15 10.66
CA LEU A 65 -2.12 12.98 10.10
C LEU A 65 -3.35 13.12 11.04
N SER A 66 -3.21 12.87 12.32
CA SER A 66 -4.32 12.93 13.29
C SER A 66 -4.91 14.33 13.44
N PHE A 67 -4.13 15.39 13.15
CA PHE A 67 -4.61 16.76 13.19
C PHE A 67 -5.70 17.06 12.13
N LEU A 68 -5.86 16.21 11.12
CA LEU A 68 -6.92 16.31 10.12
C LEU A 68 -8.26 15.69 10.58
N VAL A 69 -8.24 14.93 11.66
CA VAL A 69 -9.42 14.22 12.19
C VAL A 69 -10.12 15.07 13.24
N PRO A 70 -11.45 15.10 13.29
CA PRO A 70 -12.43 14.48 12.37
C PRO A 70 -12.87 15.39 11.23
N ARG A 71 -12.42 16.65 11.17
CA ARG A 71 -12.97 17.67 10.29
C ARG A 71 -12.69 17.43 8.80
N TYR A 72 -11.47 16.97 8.47
CA TYR A 72 -11.02 16.76 7.09
C TYR A 72 -10.95 15.29 6.71
N LEU A 73 -10.74 14.43 7.69
CA LEU A 73 -10.76 12.97 7.56
C LEU A 73 -11.63 12.39 8.68
N PRO A 74 -12.42 11.34 8.40
CA PRO A 74 -13.29 10.73 9.42
C PRO A 74 -12.50 9.98 10.50
N THR A 75 -11.37 9.37 10.13
CA THR A 75 -10.50 8.58 11.00
C THR A 75 -9.04 8.80 10.61
N PRO A 76 -8.08 8.51 11.50
CA PRO A 76 -6.68 8.51 11.15
C PRO A 76 -6.41 7.58 9.95
N PRO A 77 -5.75 8.07 8.90
CA PRO A 77 -5.55 7.28 7.68
C PRO A 77 -4.50 6.19 7.90
N LEU A 78 -4.84 4.99 7.45
CA LEU A 78 -3.94 3.84 7.46
C LEU A 78 -3.67 3.38 6.02
N ASP A 79 -2.44 2.96 5.78
CA ASP A 79 -2.04 2.36 4.54
C ASP A 79 -2.68 0.96 4.34
N PRO A 80 -2.54 0.32 3.17
CA PRO A 80 -3.13 -1.00 2.92
C PRO A 80 -2.71 -2.11 3.87
N TRP A 81 -1.61 -1.92 4.59
CA TRP A 81 -1.04 -2.88 5.54
C TRP A 81 -1.35 -2.53 7.00
N GLY A 82 -2.19 -1.50 7.22
CA GLY A 82 -2.69 -1.12 8.54
C GLY A 82 -1.75 -0.22 9.36
N ARG A 83 -0.79 0.44 8.72
CA ARG A 83 0.11 1.39 9.38
C ARG A 83 -0.26 2.83 9.06
N PRO A 84 -0.01 3.78 9.98
CA PRO A 84 -0.14 5.20 9.68
C PRO A 84 0.81 5.61 8.54
N TYR A 85 0.35 6.53 7.70
CA TYR A 85 1.23 7.20 6.75
C TYR A 85 2.20 8.11 7.49
N GLU A 86 3.45 8.12 7.07
CA GLU A 86 4.44 9.09 7.54
C GLU A 86 4.22 10.43 6.85
N TYR A 87 4.40 11.51 7.58
CA TYR A 87 4.19 12.87 7.13
C TYR A 87 5.36 13.75 7.52
N LEU A 88 5.86 14.52 6.56
CA LEU A 88 6.86 15.56 6.76
C LEU A 88 6.46 16.82 5.99
N SER A 89 6.70 17.99 6.58
CA SER A 89 6.51 19.26 5.91
C SER A 89 7.57 20.29 6.32
N ASN A 90 7.98 21.11 5.37
CA ASN A 90 8.77 22.31 5.64
C ASN A 90 7.94 23.61 5.61
N GLY A 91 6.62 23.49 5.63
CA GLY A 91 5.67 24.61 5.51
C GLY A 91 5.24 24.93 4.08
N GLU A 92 6.03 24.59 3.07
CA GLU A 92 5.74 24.79 1.65
C GLU A 92 5.45 23.47 0.94
N ARG A 93 6.22 22.43 1.24
CA ARG A 93 6.11 21.10 0.64
C ARG A 93 5.66 20.08 1.67
N VAL A 94 4.89 19.11 1.19
CA VAL A 94 4.41 17.98 1.97
C VAL A 94 4.89 16.69 1.35
N ILE A 95 5.52 15.87 2.17
CA ILE A 95 5.93 14.50 1.83
C ILE A 95 5.07 13.53 2.63
N LEU A 96 4.45 12.59 1.94
CA LEU A 96 3.72 11.47 2.52
C LEU A 96 4.40 10.18 2.11
N SER A 97 4.54 9.25 3.05
CA SER A 97 5.18 7.96 2.78
C SER A 97 4.41 6.80 3.41
N SER A 98 4.42 5.66 2.72
CA SER A 98 4.06 4.35 3.27
C SER A 98 5.28 3.45 3.15
N LEU A 99 5.60 2.73 4.23
CA LEU A 99 6.75 1.83 4.28
C LEU A 99 6.43 0.41 3.79
N GLY A 100 5.34 0.25 3.04
CA GLY A 100 4.96 -1.04 2.49
C GLY A 100 4.57 -2.10 3.54
N ALA A 101 4.55 -3.35 3.12
CA ALA A 101 4.09 -4.46 3.98
C ALA A 101 5.04 -4.73 5.15
N ASN A 102 6.36 -4.55 5.00
CA ASN A 102 7.34 -4.81 6.04
C ASN A 102 7.46 -3.69 7.09
N GLY A 103 6.99 -2.47 6.78
CA GLY A 103 7.04 -1.31 7.69
C GLY A 103 8.45 -0.82 8.01
N THR A 104 9.42 -1.09 7.13
CA THR A 104 10.81 -0.64 7.23
C THR A 104 11.26 -0.04 5.92
N HIS A 105 12.18 0.91 5.98
CA HIS A 105 12.70 1.56 4.77
C HIS A 105 13.33 0.55 3.80
N GLY A 106 13.02 0.75 2.51
CA GLY A 106 13.49 -0.09 1.42
C GLY A 106 12.59 -1.30 1.20
N GLY A 107 12.99 -2.16 0.27
CA GLY A 107 12.25 -3.34 -0.12
C GLY A 107 11.82 -3.31 -1.58
N THR A 108 11.13 -4.36 -2.00
CA THR A 108 10.60 -4.53 -3.36
C THR A 108 9.23 -5.18 -3.32
N GLY A 109 8.42 -5.00 -4.35
CA GLY A 109 7.10 -5.58 -4.41
C GLY A 109 6.15 -5.00 -3.35
N GLU A 110 5.57 -5.82 -2.50
CA GLU A 110 4.71 -5.35 -1.41
C GLU A 110 5.48 -4.63 -0.28
N ASP A 111 6.78 -4.88 -0.17
CA ASP A 111 7.66 -4.25 0.82
C ASP A 111 8.23 -2.90 0.34
N GLU A 112 7.95 -2.52 -0.90
CA GLU A 112 8.44 -1.27 -1.48
C GLU A 112 7.85 -0.05 -0.78
N ASP A 113 8.70 0.93 -0.50
CA ASP A 113 8.27 2.23 0.02
C ASP A 113 7.58 3.04 -1.07
N HIS A 114 6.48 3.68 -0.71
CA HIS A 114 5.77 4.59 -1.59
C HIS A 114 5.84 5.99 -1.01
N THR A 115 6.29 6.95 -1.80
CA THR A 115 6.42 8.34 -1.38
C THR A 115 5.72 9.26 -2.37
N SER A 116 5.07 10.28 -1.86
CA SER A 116 4.45 11.35 -2.63
C SER A 116 4.99 12.69 -2.17
N VAL A 117 5.34 13.55 -3.12
CA VAL A 117 5.74 14.93 -2.87
C VAL A 117 4.70 15.85 -3.50
N ASP A 118 4.06 16.71 -2.70
CA ASP A 118 3.03 17.65 -3.14
C ASP A 118 1.92 17.00 -3.99
N GLY A 119 1.51 15.79 -3.64
CA GLY A 119 0.46 15.03 -4.35
C GLY A 119 0.92 14.26 -5.59
N HIS A 120 2.19 14.32 -5.94
CA HIS A 120 2.76 13.56 -7.05
C HIS A 120 3.63 12.42 -6.54
N PRO A 121 3.56 11.21 -7.15
CA PRO A 121 4.48 10.13 -6.83
C PRO A 121 5.93 10.59 -6.98
N ALA A 122 6.76 10.28 -6.00
CA ALA A 122 8.20 10.52 -6.11
C ALA A 122 8.79 9.55 -7.15
N PRO A 123 9.77 10.00 -7.92
CA PRO A 123 10.44 9.17 -8.92
C PRO A 123 11.23 8.02 -8.28
#